data_28969415f7174de2803cfe363409557c
#
_entry.id   28969415f7174de2803cfe363409557c
#
_cell.length_a   1.000
_cell.length_b   1.000
_cell.length_c   1.000
_cell.angle_alpha   90.00
_cell.angle_beta   90.00
_cell.angle_gamma   90.00
#
_symmetry.space_group_name_H-M   'P 1'
#
loop_
_entity.id
_entity.type
_entity.pdbx_description
1 polymer ?
#
loop_
_entity_poly.entity_id
_entity_poly.type
_entity_poly.pdbx_seq_one_letter_code
_entity_poly.pdbx_strand_id
1 'polypeptide(L)'
;MTQQPQDPTLPEKAASSADPDLALVMGGGGARAAYHVGFLSYLAGQYPDLQVPIVTGVSAGGINAALLASHHGSFRQAVKELVSLWERLTVEEVFRVDAPSLGWIGLRWVFQLLSGGVGGAVRVRGLVDTTPLRSYLSEVLHAVDGELTGIQYNLTLGRLKAVALSTSSYTTGQSLTWIQGRDLHDWTRPQRRSQQTVLTIDHVMASSALPLFFPAIGIGDEYFGDGGVRLSAPLSPAVHLGAKKILAISTRYNRTAAEAKLPDVTGYPPPAQVLGVLLNSVFLDLLDQDALRMERLNHLIAKLPPEERDGLRPISLLVLRPSIDLGRLANEFEPQLPRTFRFLTRGLGTRQTKSPDFLSMLLFQPDYIGRLIELGEADAAARADEIDAFIRAGTDDADGEGPDPSA
;
A
#
# COMPACT_ATOMS: atom_id res chain seq x y z
N MET A 1 15.13 35.27 48.67
CA MET A 1 14.69 33.87 48.42
C MET A 1 13.79 33.89 47.22
N THR A 2 14.38 33.70 46.06
CA THR A 2 13.69 33.68 44.73
C THR A 2 13.43 32.25 44.37
N GLN A 3 12.13 31.87 44.30
CA GLN A 3 11.73 30.56 43.82
C GLN A 3 11.96 30.50 42.30
N GLN A 4 12.72 29.51 41.84
CA GLN A 4 12.82 29.13 40.42
C GLN A 4 11.50 28.49 39.96
N PRO A 5 11.05 28.75 38.72
CA PRO A 5 9.90 28.05 38.16
C PRO A 5 10.27 26.60 37.92
N GLN A 6 9.43 25.69 38.40
CA GLN A 6 9.50 24.26 38.06
C GLN A 6 9.13 24.07 36.59
N ASP A 7 10.03 23.46 35.86
CA ASP A 7 9.89 23.03 34.48
C ASP A 7 8.73 21.99 34.40
N PRO A 8 7.80 22.08 33.42
CA PRO A 8 6.75 21.10 33.28
C PRO A 8 7.36 19.76 32.89
N THR A 9 7.30 18.79 33.82
CA THR A 9 7.71 17.41 33.59
C THR A 9 7.06 16.85 32.34
N LEU A 10 7.90 16.51 31.37
CA LEU A 10 7.50 15.69 30.21
C LEU A 10 6.82 14.42 30.75
N PRO A 11 5.71 13.97 30.13
CA PRO A 11 5.02 12.78 30.58
C PRO A 11 5.99 11.58 30.56
N GLU A 12 6.04 10.88 31.67
CA GLU A 12 6.81 9.67 31.90
C GLU A 12 6.56 8.67 30.76
N LYS A 13 7.66 8.17 30.18
CA LYS A 13 7.67 7.24 29.08
C LYS A 13 6.87 5.99 29.50
N ALA A 14 5.59 5.91 29.13
CA ALA A 14 4.81 4.70 29.33
C ALA A 14 5.58 3.54 28.71
N ALA A 15 5.89 2.52 29.52
CA ALA A 15 6.53 1.31 29.06
C ALA A 15 5.66 0.68 27.98
N SER A 16 6.04 0.87 26.73
CA SER A 16 5.32 0.42 25.55
C SER A 16 5.65 -1.05 25.32
N SER A 17 4.65 -1.90 25.26
CA SER A 17 4.72 -3.27 24.73
C SER A 17 4.94 -3.29 23.20
N ALA A 18 5.56 -2.26 22.66
CA ALA A 18 5.82 -2.14 21.22
C ALA A 18 6.98 -3.07 20.85
N ASP A 19 6.75 -3.98 19.93
CA ASP A 19 7.82 -4.69 19.24
C ASP A 19 8.50 -3.68 18.29
N PRO A 20 9.71 -3.19 18.61
CA PRO A 20 10.36 -2.11 17.85
C PRO A 20 10.74 -2.52 16.44
N ASP A 21 10.63 -3.80 16.13
CA ASP A 21 11.08 -4.43 14.90
C ASP A 21 9.91 -4.89 14.01
N LEU A 22 8.65 -4.65 14.43
CA LEU A 22 7.46 -4.99 13.62
C LEU A 22 7.28 -4.00 12.49
N ALA A 23 7.14 -4.53 11.28
CA ALA A 23 6.75 -3.77 10.09
C ALA A 23 5.42 -4.26 9.51
N LEU A 24 4.61 -3.31 9.06
CA LEU A 24 3.43 -3.54 8.23
C LEU A 24 3.76 -3.18 6.79
N VAL A 25 3.55 -4.13 5.87
CA VAL A 25 3.77 -3.93 4.44
C VAL A 25 2.44 -4.08 3.71
N MET A 26 2.03 -3.03 3.01
CA MET A 26 0.76 -3.00 2.28
C MET A 26 1.00 -2.85 0.78
N GLY A 27 0.55 -3.86 0.03
CA GLY A 27 0.66 -3.91 -1.42
C GLY A 27 -0.25 -2.93 -2.16
N GLY A 28 -0.09 -2.85 -3.47
CA GLY A 28 -1.01 -2.13 -4.35
C GLY A 28 -2.31 -2.90 -4.58
N GLY A 29 -3.16 -2.32 -5.44
CA GLY A 29 -4.41 -2.98 -5.88
C GLY A 29 -5.59 -2.06 -6.11
N GLY A 30 -5.43 -0.75 -6.07
CA GLY A 30 -6.53 0.20 -6.22
C GLY A 30 -7.63 -0.03 -5.19
N ALA A 31 -8.89 -0.13 -5.61
CA ALA A 31 -10.04 -0.36 -4.73
C ALA A 31 -9.92 -1.65 -3.88
N ARG A 32 -9.18 -2.67 -4.36
CA ARG A 32 -8.92 -3.90 -3.58
C ARG A 32 -8.19 -3.64 -2.26
N ALA A 33 -7.52 -2.50 -2.11
CA ALA A 33 -6.81 -2.17 -0.86
C ALA A 33 -7.76 -1.90 0.32
N ALA A 34 -9.07 -1.79 0.10
CA ALA A 34 -10.08 -1.85 1.15
C ALA A 34 -10.04 -3.19 1.93
N TYR A 35 -9.58 -4.28 1.30
CA TYR A 35 -9.32 -5.55 1.99
C TYR A 35 -8.28 -5.41 3.12
N HIS A 36 -7.21 -4.58 2.90
CA HIS A 36 -6.25 -4.29 3.96
C HIS A 36 -6.93 -3.69 5.20
N VAL A 37 -7.91 -2.83 4.97
CA VAL A 37 -8.62 -2.11 6.03
C VAL A 37 -9.41 -3.06 6.92
N GLY A 38 -10.10 -4.03 6.33
CA GLY A 38 -10.80 -5.07 7.07
C GLY A 38 -9.86 -5.89 7.95
N PHE A 39 -8.72 -6.28 7.39
CA PHE A 39 -7.70 -6.98 8.16
C PHE A 39 -7.18 -6.12 9.33
N LEU A 40 -6.87 -4.85 9.09
CA LEU A 40 -6.44 -3.92 10.13
C LEU A 40 -7.54 -3.67 11.17
N SER A 41 -8.80 -3.66 10.77
CA SER A 41 -9.96 -3.55 11.68
C SER A 41 -9.99 -4.72 12.67
N TYR A 42 -9.81 -5.95 12.18
CA TYR A 42 -9.67 -7.12 13.04
C TYR A 42 -8.49 -6.97 14.03
N LEU A 43 -7.31 -6.61 13.54
CA LEU A 43 -6.14 -6.41 14.40
C LEU A 43 -6.38 -5.35 15.49
N ALA A 44 -6.98 -4.21 15.12
CA ALA A 44 -7.30 -3.13 16.05
C ALA A 44 -8.36 -3.54 17.09
N GLY A 45 -9.22 -4.49 16.74
CA GLY A 45 -10.17 -5.12 17.65
C GLY A 45 -9.51 -6.03 18.67
N GLN A 46 -8.61 -6.91 18.22
CA GLN A 46 -7.94 -7.91 19.06
C GLN A 46 -6.75 -7.34 19.84
N TYR A 47 -6.00 -6.40 19.23
CA TYR A 47 -4.80 -5.81 19.80
C TYR A 47 -4.91 -4.28 19.85
N PRO A 48 -5.73 -3.71 20.78
CA PRO A 48 -6.02 -2.27 20.80
C PRO A 48 -4.78 -1.40 21.03
N ASP A 49 -3.77 -1.93 21.70
CA ASP A 49 -2.54 -1.24 22.03
C ASP A 49 -1.38 -1.59 21.07
N LEU A 50 -1.69 -2.29 19.97
CA LEU A 50 -0.68 -2.65 18.97
C LEU A 50 0.01 -1.39 18.44
N GLN A 51 1.33 -1.42 18.46
CA GLN A 51 2.15 -0.41 17.79
C GLN A 51 2.82 -1.02 16.57
N VAL A 52 2.80 -0.29 15.49
CA VAL A 52 3.44 -0.66 14.23
C VAL A 52 4.50 0.39 13.91
N PRO A 53 5.72 0.23 14.43
CA PRO A 53 6.76 1.25 14.31
C PRO A 53 7.28 1.44 12.89
N ILE A 54 7.15 0.45 12.02
CA ILE A 54 7.59 0.55 10.62
C ILE A 54 6.39 0.29 9.71
N VAL A 55 6.07 1.26 8.86
CA VAL A 55 4.95 1.14 7.92
C VAL A 55 5.45 1.39 6.50
N THR A 56 5.17 0.46 5.59
CA THR A 56 5.52 0.64 4.18
C THR A 56 4.34 0.38 3.28
N GLY A 57 4.24 1.14 2.21
CA GLY A 57 3.14 0.98 1.27
C GLY A 57 3.48 1.39 -0.15
N VAL A 58 2.69 0.89 -1.08
CA VAL A 58 2.76 1.23 -2.50
C VAL A 58 1.34 1.34 -3.07
N SER A 59 1.12 2.27 -4.00
CA SER A 59 -0.19 2.48 -4.61
C SER A 59 -1.26 2.79 -3.54
N ALA A 60 -2.42 2.19 -3.62
CA ALA A 60 -3.47 2.32 -2.60
C ALA A 60 -3.03 1.85 -1.19
N GLY A 61 -2.10 0.87 -1.10
CA GLY A 61 -1.46 0.51 0.16
C GLY A 61 -0.59 1.64 0.72
N GLY A 62 -0.05 2.51 -0.14
CA GLY A 62 0.65 3.74 0.25
C GLY A 62 -0.27 4.77 0.91
N ILE A 63 -1.53 4.86 0.47
CA ILE A 63 -2.56 5.70 1.12
C ILE A 63 -2.82 5.20 2.53
N ASN A 64 -3.03 3.89 2.70
CA ASN A 64 -3.24 3.28 4.00
C ASN A 64 -2.04 3.49 4.92
N ALA A 65 -0.82 3.33 4.38
CA ALA A 65 0.43 3.54 5.12
C ALA A 65 0.58 4.99 5.58
N ALA A 66 0.28 5.95 4.71
CA ALA A 66 0.36 7.37 5.01
C ALA A 66 -0.61 7.76 6.14
N LEU A 67 -1.86 7.26 6.12
CA LEU A 67 -2.83 7.53 7.17
C LEU A 67 -2.36 6.93 8.51
N LEU A 68 -1.99 5.65 8.54
CA LEU A 68 -1.53 5.01 9.77
C LEU A 68 -0.31 5.73 10.36
N ALA A 69 0.63 6.16 9.51
CA ALA A 69 1.85 6.84 9.94
C ALA A 69 1.59 8.28 10.41
N SER A 70 0.59 8.98 9.87
CA SER A 70 0.29 10.39 10.18
C SER A 70 -0.78 10.59 11.26
N HIS A 71 -1.58 9.57 11.58
CA HIS A 71 -2.66 9.70 12.55
C HIS A 71 -2.14 9.93 13.98
N HIS A 72 -2.66 10.97 14.67
CA HIS A 72 -2.18 11.35 16.01
C HIS A 72 -2.65 10.45 17.16
N GLY A 73 -3.71 9.67 16.95
CA GLY A 73 -4.32 8.80 17.96
C GLY A 73 -3.66 7.43 18.09
N SER A 74 -4.35 6.51 18.76
CA SER A 74 -3.96 5.10 18.86
C SER A 74 -4.12 4.38 17.52
N PHE A 75 -3.51 3.19 17.39
CA PHE A 75 -3.70 2.32 16.23
C PHE A 75 -5.18 2.05 15.94
N ARG A 76 -5.97 1.76 16.99
CA ARG A 76 -7.43 1.56 16.87
C ARG A 76 -8.14 2.79 16.30
N GLN A 77 -7.76 4.00 16.71
CA GLN A 77 -8.36 5.24 16.19
C GLN A 77 -7.97 5.47 14.74
N ALA A 78 -6.70 5.25 14.39
CA ALA A 78 -6.22 5.36 13.02
C ALA A 78 -6.95 4.39 12.07
N VAL A 79 -7.13 3.14 12.51
CA VAL A 79 -7.86 2.13 11.71
C VAL A 79 -9.34 2.48 11.57
N LYS A 80 -9.98 2.99 12.63
CA LYS A 80 -11.39 3.45 12.55
C LYS A 80 -11.56 4.59 11.54
N GLU A 81 -10.62 5.52 11.51
CA GLU A 81 -10.63 6.60 10.51
C GLU A 81 -10.37 6.06 9.11
N LEU A 82 -9.46 5.10 8.97
CA LEU A 82 -9.18 4.41 7.71
C LEU A 82 -10.42 3.68 7.16
N VAL A 83 -11.18 2.98 8.00
CA VAL A 83 -12.47 2.37 7.63
C VAL A 83 -13.42 3.44 7.10
N SER A 84 -13.60 4.54 7.86
CA SER A 84 -14.49 5.64 7.45
C SER A 84 -14.05 6.31 6.14
N LEU A 85 -12.73 6.43 5.89
CA LEU A 85 -12.20 6.92 4.63
C LEU A 85 -12.63 6.02 3.47
N TRP A 86 -12.39 4.72 3.58
CA TRP A 86 -12.71 3.80 2.49
C TRP A 86 -14.21 3.65 2.24
N GLU A 87 -15.04 3.60 3.28
CA GLU A 87 -16.50 3.50 3.14
C GLU A 87 -17.13 4.70 2.43
N ARG A 88 -16.52 5.88 2.52
CA ARG A 88 -17.00 7.09 1.82
C ARG A 88 -16.45 7.21 0.41
N LEU A 89 -15.42 6.44 0.06
CA LEU A 89 -14.72 6.60 -1.20
C LEU A 89 -15.58 6.12 -2.36
N THR A 90 -15.87 7.03 -3.29
CA THR A 90 -16.60 6.76 -4.53
C THR A 90 -15.70 6.98 -5.74
N VAL A 91 -16.14 6.57 -6.91
CA VAL A 91 -15.41 6.81 -8.17
C VAL A 91 -15.18 8.31 -8.39
N GLU A 92 -16.18 9.14 -8.05
CA GLU A 92 -16.16 10.59 -8.19
C GLU A 92 -15.16 11.27 -7.26
N GLU A 93 -14.90 10.69 -6.08
CA GLU A 93 -13.87 11.13 -5.14
C GLU A 93 -12.45 10.78 -5.62
N VAL A 94 -12.33 9.74 -6.45
CA VAL A 94 -11.02 9.32 -6.98
C VAL A 94 -10.68 10.05 -8.28
N PHE A 95 -11.61 10.13 -9.22
CA PHE A 95 -11.39 10.81 -10.50
C PHE A 95 -12.69 11.28 -11.16
N ARG A 96 -12.58 12.29 -12.00
CA ARG A 96 -13.73 12.82 -12.74
C ARG A 96 -14.21 11.82 -13.78
N VAL A 97 -15.50 11.47 -13.72
CA VAL A 97 -16.17 10.53 -14.63
C VAL A 97 -17.24 11.20 -15.51
N ASP A 98 -17.36 12.53 -15.49
CA ASP A 98 -18.32 13.25 -16.29
C ASP A 98 -18.00 13.12 -17.78
N ALA A 99 -19.05 12.94 -18.61
CA ALA A 99 -18.92 12.71 -20.04
C ALA A 99 -18.17 13.83 -20.80
N PRO A 100 -18.34 15.13 -20.46
CA PRO A 100 -17.55 16.19 -21.08
C PRO A 100 -16.05 16.06 -20.82
N SER A 101 -15.63 15.79 -19.59
CA SER A 101 -14.21 15.63 -19.23
C SER A 101 -13.57 14.44 -19.92
N LEU A 102 -14.22 13.27 -19.88
CA LEU A 102 -13.72 12.05 -20.52
C LEU A 102 -13.71 12.20 -22.06
N GLY A 103 -14.74 12.80 -22.64
CA GLY A 103 -14.83 13.06 -24.07
C GLY A 103 -13.74 14.02 -24.56
N TRP A 104 -13.47 15.09 -23.80
CA TRP A 104 -12.42 16.06 -24.11
C TRP A 104 -11.03 15.44 -24.05
N ILE A 105 -10.75 14.65 -23.01
CA ILE A 105 -9.47 13.95 -22.86
C ILE A 105 -9.30 12.93 -23.98
N GLY A 106 -10.34 12.14 -24.28
CA GLY A 106 -10.32 11.17 -25.39
C GLY A 106 -10.06 11.82 -26.74
N LEU A 107 -10.73 12.95 -27.04
CA LEU A 107 -10.53 13.72 -28.28
C LEU A 107 -9.07 14.23 -28.40
N ARG A 108 -8.50 14.70 -27.30
CA ARG A 108 -7.09 15.15 -27.26
C ARG A 108 -6.12 14.01 -27.51
N TRP A 109 -6.37 12.82 -26.96
CA TRP A 109 -5.58 11.62 -27.24
C TRP A 109 -5.64 11.24 -28.72
N VAL A 110 -6.83 11.19 -29.30
CA VAL A 110 -7.03 10.92 -30.74
C VAL A 110 -6.29 11.96 -31.58
N PHE A 111 -6.43 13.24 -31.29
CA PHE A 111 -5.73 14.32 -32.00
C PHE A 111 -4.21 14.18 -31.90
N GLN A 112 -3.68 13.89 -30.69
CA GLN A 112 -2.24 13.71 -30.48
C GLN A 112 -1.70 12.51 -31.26
N LEU A 113 -2.44 11.40 -31.32
CA LEU A 113 -2.06 10.21 -32.10
C LEU A 113 -2.11 10.49 -33.60
N LEU A 114 -3.16 11.14 -34.10
CA LEU A 114 -3.32 11.46 -35.53
C LEU A 114 -2.33 12.52 -36.00
N SER A 115 -1.97 13.48 -35.15
CA SER A 115 -0.97 14.53 -35.48
C SER A 115 0.48 14.05 -35.38
N GLY A 116 0.72 12.81 -34.97
CA GLY A 116 2.09 12.30 -34.75
C GLY A 116 2.87 13.11 -33.70
N GLY A 117 2.16 13.84 -32.82
CA GLY A 117 2.79 14.71 -31.83
C GLY A 117 3.34 16.02 -32.40
N VAL A 118 3.15 16.29 -33.68
CA VAL A 118 3.61 17.52 -34.37
C VAL A 118 2.57 18.63 -34.17
N GLY A 119 2.91 19.58 -33.34
CA GLY A 119 2.09 20.76 -33.06
C GLY A 119 2.01 20.97 -31.54
N GLY A 120 2.37 22.14 -31.04
CA GLY A 120 2.43 22.50 -29.61
C GLY A 120 1.16 22.27 -28.79
N ALA A 121 0.42 21.22 -29.10
CA ALA A 121 -0.78 20.78 -28.42
C ALA A 121 -0.42 20.37 -26.97
N VAL A 122 -1.19 20.86 -26.04
CA VAL A 122 -1.11 20.55 -24.61
C VAL A 122 -0.98 19.03 -24.44
N ARG A 123 0.18 18.58 -23.98
CA ARG A 123 0.49 17.15 -23.75
C ARG A 123 -0.60 16.54 -22.85
N VAL A 124 -1.23 15.48 -23.31
CA VAL A 124 -2.18 14.73 -22.47
C VAL A 124 -1.38 14.05 -21.37
N ARG A 125 -1.74 14.34 -20.12
CA ARG A 125 -0.98 13.86 -18.94
C ARG A 125 -1.51 12.56 -18.37
N GLY A 126 -2.78 12.20 -18.61
CA GLY A 126 -3.45 10.99 -18.15
C GLY A 126 -4.82 10.85 -18.81
N LEU A 127 -5.48 9.69 -18.63
CA LEU A 127 -6.84 9.44 -19.16
C LEU A 127 -7.93 10.05 -18.28
N VAL A 128 -7.66 10.32 -17.01
CA VAL A 128 -8.62 10.92 -16.06
C VAL A 128 -7.97 12.06 -15.27
N ASP A 129 -8.81 12.93 -14.73
CA ASP A 129 -8.41 14.00 -13.80
C ASP A 129 -8.55 13.48 -12.36
N THR A 130 -7.44 13.43 -11.61
CA THR A 130 -7.34 12.95 -10.23
C THR A 130 -7.31 14.10 -9.20
N THR A 131 -7.71 15.30 -9.59
CA THR A 131 -7.86 16.43 -8.65
C THR A 131 -8.79 16.11 -7.49
N PRO A 132 -9.93 15.38 -7.67
CA PRO A 132 -10.77 14.98 -6.54
C PRO A 132 -10.01 14.16 -5.51
N LEU A 133 -9.25 13.13 -5.94
CA LEU A 133 -8.44 12.30 -5.02
C LEU A 133 -7.44 13.13 -4.24
N ARG A 134 -6.75 14.07 -4.88
CA ARG A 134 -5.80 14.97 -4.20
C ARG A 134 -6.49 15.77 -3.09
N SER A 135 -7.63 16.38 -3.38
CA SER A 135 -8.40 17.16 -2.42
C SER A 135 -8.87 16.29 -1.25
N TYR A 136 -9.42 15.13 -1.57
CA TYR A 136 -9.88 14.16 -0.59
C TYR A 136 -8.74 13.68 0.34
N LEU A 137 -7.60 13.29 -0.21
CA LEU A 137 -6.45 12.85 0.58
C LEU A 137 -5.85 13.99 1.40
N SER A 138 -5.85 15.23 0.89
CA SER A 138 -5.36 16.40 1.67
C SER A 138 -6.21 16.64 2.90
N GLU A 139 -7.53 16.47 2.80
CA GLU A 139 -8.47 16.60 3.91
C GLU A 139 -8.30 15.46 4.92
N VAL A 140 -8.36 14.21 4.46
CA VAL A 140 -8.36 13.03 5.33
C VAL A 140 -7.01 12.78 6.00
N LEU A 141 -5.90 13.07 5.33
CA LEU A 141 -4.56 12.96 5.90
C LEU A 141 -4.16 14.19 6.71
N HIS A 142 -5.06 15.16 6.89
CA HIS A 142 -4.84 16.40 7.64
C HIS A 142 -3.54 17.10 7.20
N ALA A 143 -3.32 17.18 5.89
CA ALA A 143 -2.11 17.79 5.36
C ALA A 143 -2.09 19.29 5.60
N VAL A 144 -0.95 19.81 6.07
CA VAL A 144 -0.71 21.24 6.27
C VAL A 144 0.29 21.72 5.22
N ASP A 145 -0.11 22.64 4.37
CA ASP A 145 0.70 23.07 3.22
C ASP A 145 1.21 21.91 2.34
N GLY A 146 0.43 20.84 2.27
CA GLY A 146 0.74 19.62 1.55
C GLY A 146 1.61 18.61 2.32
N GLU A 147 2.16 18.94 3.48
CA GLU A 147 2.98 18.05 4.31
C GLU A 147 2.12 17.17 5.23
N LEU A 148 2.56 15.94 5.46
CA LEU A 148 1.94 14.99 6.39
C LEU A 148 2.58 15.15 7.77
N THR A 149 2.27 16.27 8.43
CA THR A 149 2.90 16.69 9.70
C THR A 149 2.72 15.70 10.84
N GLY A 150 1.66 14.90 10.83
CA GLY A 150 1.41 13.84 11.80
C GLY A 150 2.51 12.77 11.83
N ILE A 151 3.20 12.53 10.71
CA ILE A 151 4.34 11.61 10.67
C ILE A 151 5.46 12.11 11.59
N GLN A 152 5.83 13.39 11.47
CA GLN A 152 6.86 13.97 12.33
C GLN A 152 6.46 13.95 13.80
N TYR A 153 5.20 14.18 14.10
CA TYR A 153 4.65 14.07 15.45
C TYR A 153 4.84 12.65 16.02
N ASN A 154 4.44 11.61 15.29
CA ASN A 154 4.58 10.22 15.72
C ASN A 154 6.05 9.76 15.83
N LEU A 155 6.92 10.24 14.94
CA LEU A 155 8.36 10.05 15.05
C LEU A 155 8.89 10.69 16.35
N THR A 156 8.46 11.89 16.71
CA THR A 156 8.89 12.58 17.92
C THR A 156 8.46 11.86 19.18
N LEU A 157 7.26 11.30 19.20
CA LEU A 157 6.77 10.50 20.33
C LEU A 157 7.35 9.08 20.41
N GLY A 158 8.09 8.61 19.39
CA GLY A 158 8.60 7.24 19.34
C GLY A 158 7.55 6.18 19.02
N ARG A 159 6.34 6.58 18.60
CA ARG A 159 5.28 5.67 18.15
C ARG A 159 5.56 5.10 16.76
N LEU A 160 6.23 5.89 15.94
CA LEU A 160 6.70 5.51 14.60
C LEU A 160 8.23 5.57 14.59
N LYS A 161 8.87 4.58 13.99
CA LYS A 161 10.30 4.56 13.68
C LYS A 161 10.56 5.04 12.27
N ALA A 162 9.78 4.55 11.32
CA ALA A 162 9.91 4.91 9.91
C ALA A 162 8.64 4.62 9.10
N VAL A 163 8.46 5.41 8.05
CA VAL A 163 7.47 5.16 7.00
C VAL A 163 8.13 5.21 5.63
N ALA A 164 7.68 4.36 4.71
CA ALA A 164 8.18 4.34 3.34
C ALA A 164 7.05 4.25 2.31
N LEU A 165 7.15 5.10 1.28
CA LEU A 165 6.26 5.08 0.11
C LEU A 165 7.09 4.82 -1.14
N SER A 166 6.70 3.82 -1.92
CA SER A 166 7.40 3.48 -3.16
C SER A 166 6.74 4.14 -4.38
N THR A 167 7.59 4.67 -5.28
CA THR A 167 7.19 5.28 -6.55
C THR A 167 8.08 4.78 -7.68
N SER A 168 7.65 4.99 -8.92
CA SER A 168 8.45 4.74 -10.12
C SER A 168 8.77 6.05 -10.80
N SER A 169 10.05 6.40 -10.95
CA SER A 169 10.48 7.57 -11.73
C SER A 169 10.33 7.27 -13.22
N TYR A 170 9.49 8.04 -13.91
CA TYR A 170 9.38 7.99 -15.37
C TYR A 170 10.51 8.76 -16.06
N THR A 171 11.21 9.61 -15.31
CA THR A 171 12.36 10.37 -15.82
C THR A 171 13.61 9.50 -15.90
N THR A 172 13.86 8.66 -14.87
CA THR A 172 15.10 7.84 -14.80
C THR A 172 14.83 6.34 -15.02
N GLY A 173 13.58 5.89 -14.99
CA GLY A 173 13.20 4.48 -15.06
C GLY A 173 13.50 3.69 -13.77
N GLN A 174 13.87 4.35 -12.67
CA GLN A 174 14.19 3.72 -11.40
C GLN A 174 12.98 3.59 -10.48
N SER A 175 13.02 2.62 -9.56
CA SER A 175 12.17 2.61 -8.37
C SER A 175 12.78 3.55 -7.34
N LEU A 176 11.98 4.47 -6.81
CA LEU A 176 12.36 5.36 -5.71
C LEU A 176 11.46 5.10 -4.50
N THR A 177 12.07 4.80 -3.36
CA THR A 177 11.40 4.68 -2.08
C THR A 177 11.66 5.95 -1.27
N TRP A 178 10.62 6.74 -1.06
CA TRP A 178 10.63 7.90 -0.18
C TRP A 178 10.52 7.42 1.25
N ILE A 179 11.44 7.84 2.11
CA ILE A 179 11.49 7.43 3.51
C ILE A 179 11.49 8.63 4.44
N GLN A 180 10.73 8.51 5.51
CA GLN A 180 10.76 9.45 6.62
C GLN A 180 10.87 8.67 7.93
N GLY A 181 11.88 8.99 8.75
CA GLY A 181 12.14 8.26 9.98
C GLY A 181 13.36 8.77 10.72
N ARG A 182 13.71 8.07 11.80
CA ARG A 182 14.88 8.37 12.64
C ARG A 182 16.02 7.40 12.32
N ASP A 183 17.24 7.93 12.36
CA ASP A 183 18.47 7.14 12.21
C ASP A 183 18.49 6.28 10.96
N LEU A 184 17.95 6.83 9.86
CA LEU A 184 17.87 6.17 8.57
C LEU A 184 19.09 6.51 7.71
N HIS A 185 19.43 5.58 6.83
CA HIS A 185 20.43 5.78 5.80
C HIS A 185 19.81 5.50 4.44
N ASP A 186 20.09 6.35 3.48
CA ASP A 186 19.71 6.10 2.10
C ASP A 186 20.46 4.90 1.54
N TRP A 187 19.76 4.11 0.75
CA TRP A 187 20.36 2.98 0.02
C TRP A 187 20.24 3.16 -1.48
N THR A 188 21.23 2.65 -2.18
CA THR A 188 21.24 2.60 -3.64
C THR A 188 21.56 1.19 -4.10
N ARG A 189 20.78 0.70 -5.06
CA ARG A 189 20.95 -0.57 -5.76
C ARG A 189 20.76 -0.32 -7.25
N PRO A 190 21.21 -1.18 -8.14
CA PRO A 190 20.88 -1.05 -9.56
C PRO A 190 19.38 -0.88 -9.74
N GLN A 191 18.94 0.21 -10.39
CA GLN A 191 17.55 0.55 -10.68
C GLN A 191 16.63 0.80 -9.45
N ARG A 192 17.16 0.85 -8.23
CA ARG A 192 16.39 1.14 -7.00
C ARG A 192 17.18 2.05 -6.07
N ARG A 193 16.55 3.07 -5.55
CA ARG A 193 17.15 3.97 -4.55
C ARG A 193 16.11 4.37 -3.51
N SER A 194 16.56 4.77 -2.33
CA SER A 194 15.76 5.50 -1.38
C SER A 194 16.14 6.97 -1.35
N GLN A 195 15.27 7.76 -0.78
CA GLN A 195 15.53 9.17 -0.49
C GLN A 195 14.78 9.58 0.76
N GLN A 196 15.52 10.09 1.73
CA GLN A 196 14.94 10.69 2.92
C GLN A 196 14.29 12.02 2.57
N THR A 197 13.06 12.22 3.04
CA THR A 197 12.29 13.44 2.81
C THR A 197 11.17 13.59 3.85
N VAL A 198 10.62 14.79 3.95
CA VAL A 198 9.31 14.99 4.58
C VAL A 198 8.24 14.55 3.58
N LEU A 199 7.41 13.60 3.97
CA LEU A 199 6.36 13.07 3.09
C LEU A 199 5.23 14.08 2.94
N THR A 200 4.76 14.20 1.70
CA THR A 200 3.70 15.12 1.30
C THR A 200 2.59 14.39 0.54
N ILE A 201 1.48 15.08 0.30
CA ILE A 201 0.41 14.58 -0.56
C ILE A 201 0.93 14.21 -1.97
N ASP A 202 1.94 14.92 -2.48
CA ASP A 202 2.52 14.58 -3.79
C ASP A 202 3.19 13.21 -3.80
N HIS A 203 3.84 12.82 -2.71
CA HIS A 203 4.43 11.48 -2.58
C HIS A 203 3.35 10.38 -2.55
N VAL A 204 2.24 10.62 -1.85
CA VAL A 204 1.10 9.69 -1.80
C VAL A 204 0.43 9.58 -3.17
N MET A 205 0.17 10.72 -3.82
CA MET A 205 -0.40 10.77 -5.17
C MET A 205 0.51 10.11 -6.20
N ALA A 206 1.82 10.34 -6.12
CA ALA A 206 2.81 9.70 -7.01
C ALA A 206 2.81 8.18 -6.85
N SER A 207 2.81 7.70 -5.58
CA SER A 207 2.73 6.26 -5.29
C SER A 207 1.49 5.60 -5.85
N SER A 208 0.39 6.34 -5.99
CA SER A 208 -0.92 5.85 -6.44
C SER A 208 -1.24 6.20 -7.90
N ALA A 209 -0.33 6.86 -8.62
CA ALA A 209 -0.58 7.32 -9.99
C ALA A 209 -0.49 6.17 -10.99
N LEU A 210 -1.60 5.46 -11.18
CA LEU A 210 -1.71 4.31 -12.08
C LEU A 210 -1.28 4.69 -13.52
N PRO A 211 -0.32 3.96 -14.13
CA PRO A 211 0.25 4.31 -15.42
C PRO A 211 -0.79 4.51 -16.53
N LEU A 212 -0.61 5.53 -17.33
CA LEU A 212 -1.48 5.94 -18.42
C LEU A 212 -2.87 6.41 -17.98
N PHE A 213 -3.42 5.84 -16.94
CA PHE A 213 -4.75 6.16 -16.44
C PHE A 213 -4.74 7.46 -15.64
N PHE A 214 -3.86 7.57 -14.65
CA PHE A 214 -3.67 8.78 -13.84
C PHE A 214 -2.50 9.62 -14.37
N PRO A 215 -2.52 10.94 -14.16
CA PRO A 215 -1.39 11.79 -14.50
C PRO A 215 -0.18 11.48 -13.62
N ALA A 216 1.02 11.52 -14.22
CA ALA A 216 2.25 11.47 -13.45
C ALA A 216 2.41 12.71 -12.59
N ILE A 217 2.97 12.55 -11.39
CA ILE A 217 3.16 13.62 -10.41
C ILE A 217 4.61 14.14 -10.50
N GLY A 218 4.76 15.46 -10.63
CA GLY A 218 6.07 16.11 -10.57
C GLY A 218 6.51 16.31 -9.13
N ILE A 219 7.71 15.83 -8.78
CA ILE A 219 8.37 16.08 -7.48
C ILE A 219 9.81 16.48 -7.80
N GLY A 220 10.18 17.71 -7.46
CA GLY A 220 11.44 18.29 -7.90
C GLY A 220 11.52 18.30 -9.43
N ASP A 221 12.62 17.82 -9.98
CA ASP A 221 12.88 17.80 -11.44
C ASP A 221 12.44 16.50 -12.13
N GLU A 222 11.82 15.58 -11.39
CA GLU A 222 11.40 14.27 -11.91
C GLU A 222 9.87 14.11 -11.92
N TYR A 223 9.40 13.22 -12.80
CA TYR A 223 8.00 12.78 -12.84
C TYR A 223 7.87 11.34 -12.34
N PHE A 224 6.91 11.13 -11.45
CA PHE A 224 6.69 9.85 -10.80
C PHE A 224 5.30 9.29 -11.07
N GLY A 225 5.22 7.99 -11.09
CA GLY A 225 3.99 7.23 -11.12
C GLY A 225 4.01 6.08 -10.14
N ASP A 226 2.98 5.23 -10.20
CA ASP A 226 2.75 4.14 -9.26
C ASP A 226 4.00 3.29 -9.04
N GLY A 227 4.32 3.11 -7.77
CA GLY A 227 5.51 2.37 -7.35
C GLY A 227 5.51 0.92 -7.80
N GLY A 228 4.35 0.28 -7.89
CA GLY A 228 4.19 -1.11 -8.30
C GLY A 228 4.84 -1.43 -9.64
N VAL A 229 4.94 -0.44 -10.56
CA VAL A 229 5.55 -0.63 -11.89
C VAL A 229 7.01 -1.12 -11.81
N ARG A 230 7.77 -0.64 -10.83
CA ARG A 230 9.21 -0.93 -10.72
C ARG A 230 9.63 -1.56 -9.39
N LEU A 231 8.68 -1.80 -8.47
CA LEU A 231 8.94 -2.37 -7.15
C LEU A 231 9.12 -3.90 -7.23
N SER A 232 10.29 -4.34 -7.62
CA SER A 232 10.61 -5.77 -7.77
C SER A 232 10.81 -6.55 -6.46
N ALA A 233 10.86 -5.86 -5.32
CA ALA A 233 11.00 -6.45 -3.98
C ALA A 233 10.19 -5.64 -2.95
N PRO A 234 8.89 -5.91 -2.83
CA PRO A 234 7.97 -5.16 -1.96
C PRO A 234 8.32 -5.19 -0.47
N LEU A 235 8.96 -6.26 0.00
CA LEU A 235 9.38 -6.42 1.40
C LEU A 235 10.70 -5.68 1.71
N SER A 236 11.50 -5.41 0.68
CA SER A 236 12.83 -4.81 0.83
C SER A 236 12.85 -3.46 1.58
N PRO A 237 11.91 -2.51 1.37
CA PRO A 237 11.88 -1.28 2.14
C PRO A 237 11.78 -1.53 3.66
N ALA A 238 10.90 -2.43 4.11
CA ALA A 238 10.76 -2.77 5.52
C ALA A 238 12.05 -3.36 6.11
N VAL A 239 12.73 -4.24 5.35
CA VAL A 239 14.02 -4.81 5.74
C VAL A 239 15.10 -3.73 5.92
N HIS A 240 15.20 -2.79 4.95
CA HIS A 240 16.14 -1.67 5.03
C HIS A 240 15.85 -0.71 6.18
N LEU A 241 14.58 -0.56 6.58
CA LEU A 241 14.17 0.22 7.74
C LEU A 241 14.39 -0.51 9.07
N GLY A 242 14.90 -1.74 9.03
CA GLY A 242 15.33 -2.49 10.20
C GLY A 242 14.30 -3.47 10.78
N ALA A 243 13.24 -3.81 10.01
CA ALA A 243 12.27 -4.79 10.44
C ALA A 243 12.91 -6.16 10.68
N LYS A 244 12.53 -6.83 11.77
CA LYS A 244 12.80 -8.25 12.04
C LYS A 244 11.53 -9.10 11.91
N LYS A 245 10.37 -8.47 12.02
CA LYS A 245 9.05 -9.06 11.84
C LYS A 245 8.29 -8.27 10.80
N ILE A 246 7.76 -8.95 9.79
CA ILE A 246 6.99 -8.32 8.71
C ILE A 246 5.62 -8.97 8.63
N LEU A 247 4.59 -8.16 8.85
CA LEU A 247 3.21 -8.47 8.54
C LEU A 247 2.89 -7.86 7.18
N ALA A 248 2.72 -8.69 6.16
CA ALA A 248 2.44 -8.23 4.81
C ALA A 248 1.01 -8.57 4.42
N ILE A 249 0.27 -7.60 3.87
CA ILE A 249 -1.09 -7.80 3.39
C ILE A 249 -1.10 -7.68 1.86
N SER A 250 -1.45 -8.78 1.19
CA SER A 250 -1.62 -8.88 -0.25
C SER A 250 -3.08 -8.70 -0.63
N THR A 251 -3.35 -8.14 -1.80
CA THR A 251 -4.69 -8.11 -2.40
C THR A 251 -4.86 -9.18 -3.48
N ARG A 252 -3.92 -10.12 -3.57
CA ARG A 252 -3.94 -11.21 -4.53
C ARG A 252 -4.51 -12.48 -3.92
N TYR A 253 -5.52 -13.03 -4.60
CA TYR A 253 -6.00 -14.38 -4.32
C TYR A 253 -5.03 -15.43 -4.86
N ASN A 254 -4.69 -16.41 -4.05
CA ASN A 254 -3.81 -17.49 -4.46
C ASN A 254 -4.65 -18.66 -4.99
N ARG A 255 -4.78 -18.74 -6.33
CA ARG A 255 -5.55 -19.80 -6.99
C ARG A 255 -4.95 -21.17 -6.74
N THR A 256 -5.79 -22.13 -6.45
CA THR A 256 -5.38 -23.55 -6.39
C THR A 256 -4.93 -24.03 -7.78
N ALA A 257 -4.15 -25.12 -7.81
CA ALA A 257 -3.70 -25.71 -9.07
C ALA A 257 -4.87 -26.18 -9.97
N ALA A 258 -6.03 -26.49 -9.38
CA ALA A 258 -7.24 -26.84 -10.13
C ALA A 258 -7.89 -25.59 -10.75
N GLU A 259 -8.02 -24.52 -9.99
CA GLU A 259 -8.59 -23.25 -10.46
C GLU A 259 -7.72 -22.60 -11.54
N ALA A 260 -6.40 -22.67 -11.42
CA ALA A 260 -5.46 -22.11 -12.39
C ALA A 260 -5.56 -22.75 -13.79
N LYS A 261 -6.15 -23.93 -13.89
CA LYS A 261 -6.41 -24.63 -15.19
C LYS A 261 -7.72 -24.21 -15.84
N LEU A 262 -8.59 -23.52 -15.10
CA LEU A 262 -9.89 -23.10 -15.64
C LEU A 262 -9.73 -21.80 -16.44
N PRO A 263 -10.25 -21.73 -17.68
CA PRO A 263 -10.16 -20.51 -18.47
C PRO A 263 -11.08 -19.41 -17.91
N ASP A 264 -10.54 -18.21 -17.81
CA ASP A 264 -11.30 -17.01 -17.41
C ASP A 264 -12.08 -16.41 -18.59
N VAL A 265 -11.69 -16.72 -19.83
CA VAL A 265 -12.36 -16.28 -21.06
C VAL A 265 -12.53 -17.43 -22.03
N THR A 266 -13.54 -17.32 -22.89
CA THR A 266 -13.78 -18.27 -23.99
C THR A 266 -13.56 -17.52 -25.32
N GLY A 267 -12.72 -18.06 -26.18
CA GLY A 267 -12.36 -17.44 -27.47
C GLY A 267 -11.26 -16.40 -27.36
N TYR A 268 -11.28 -15.39 -28.23
CA TYR A 268 -10.25 -14.32 -28.24
C TYR A 268 -10.38 -13.43 -27.00
N PRO A 269 -9.29 -13.17 -26.24
CA PRO A 269 -9.36 -12.41 -25.01
C PRO A 269 -9.71 -10.93 -25.25
N PRO A 270 -10.68 -10.37 -24.52
CA PRO A 270 -11.01 -8.96 -24.62
C PRO A 270 -9.90 -8.08 -24.02
N PRO A 271 -9.83 -6.78 -24.40
CA PRO A 271 -8.84 -5.85 -23.86
C PRO A 271 -8.79 -5.81 -22.32
N ALA A 272 -9.95 -5.90 -21.65
CA ALA A 272 -10.02 -5.93 -20.19
C ALA A 272 -9.28 -7.12 -19.58
N GLN A 273 -9.32 -8.30 -20.23
CA GLN A 273 -8.58 -9.48 -19.75
C GLN A 273 -7.07 -9.29 -19.91
N VAL A 274 -6.62 -8.83 -21.09
CA VAL A 274 -5.20 -8.58 -21.35
C VAL A 274 -4.65 -7.55 -20.36
N LEU A 275 -5.38 -6.46 -20.15
CA LEU A 275 -5.01 -5.42 -19.21
C LEU A 275 -5.01 -5.93 -17.77
N GLY A 276 -5.98 -6.76 -17.38
CA GLY A 276 -6.03 -7.40 -16.07
C GLY A 276 -4.80 -8.25 -15.80
N VAL A 277 -4.40 -9.10 -16.75
CA VAL A 277 -3.18 -9.93 -16.64
C VAL A 277 -1.93 -9.06 -16.50
N LEU A 278 -1.80 -7.99 -17.30
CA LEU A 278 -0.68 -7.06 -17.20
C LEU A 278 -0.62 -6.38 -15.83
N LEU A 279 -1.75 -5.89 -15.33
CA LEU A 279 -1.80 -5.23 -14.02
C LEU A 279 -1.52 -6.19 -12.87
N ASN A 280 -2.02 -7.43 -12.93
CA ASN A 280 -1.71 -8.44 -11.93
C ASN A 280 -0.20 -8.74 -11.88
N SER A 281 0.43 -8.94 -13.04
CA SER A 281 1.87 -9.18 -13.12
C SER A 281 2.69 -8.04 -12.50
N VAL A 282 2.26 -6.80 -12.71
CA VAL A 282 2.99 -5.61 -12.25
C VAL A 282 2.73 -5.29 -10.79
N PHE A 283 1.48 -5.42 -10.32
CA PHE A 283 1.07 -4.90 -9.01
C PHE A 283 0.86 -5.95 -7.93
N LEU A 284 0.54 -7.19 -8.31
CA LEU A 284 0.10 -8.20 -7.34
C LEU A 284 1.07 -9.38 -7.18
N ASP A 285 1.71 -9.83 -8.25
CA ASP A 285 2.51 -11.06 -8.24
C ASP A 285 3.83 -10.92 -7.50
N LEU A 286 4.36 -9.72 -7.41
CA LEU A 286 5.71 -9.46 -6.89
C LEU A 286 5.85 -9.72 -5.40
N LEU A 287 4.82 -9.45 -4.61
CA LEU A 287 4.85 -9.70 -3.16
C LEU A 287 5.00 -11.20 -2.85
N ASP A 288 4.28 -12.05 -3.57
CA ASP A 288 4.36 -13.49 -3.38
C ASP A 288 5.74 -14.06 -3.75
N GLN A 289 6.32 -13.56 -4.83
CA GLN A 289 7.67 -13.96 -5.24
C GLN A 289 8.74 -13.51 -4.24
N ASP A 290 8.59 -12.30 -3.68
CA ASP A 290 9.52 -11.75 -2.71
C ASP A 290 9.39 -12.48 -1.36
N ALA A 291 8.18 -12.85 -0.94
CA ALA A 291 7.92 -13.68 0.22
C ALA A 291 8.60 -15.05 0.11
N LEU A 292 8.42 -15.73 -1.01
CA LEU A 292 9.10 -17.02 -1.26
C LEU A 292 10.64 -16.89 -1.25
N ARG A 293 11.18 -15.79 -1.75
CA ARG A 293 12.63 -15.53 -1.68
C ARG A 293 13.09 -15.32 -0.24
N MET A 294 12.33 -14.57 0.54
CA MET A 294 12.62 -14.33 1.96
C MET A 294 12.57 -15.64 2.77
N GLU A 295 11.57 -16.47 2.57
CA GLU A 295 11.47 -17.80 3.22
C GLU A 295 12.68 -18.69 2.89
N ARG A 296 13.10 -18.71 1.62
CA ARG A 296 14.30 -19.46 1.20
C ARG A 296 15.57 -18.89 1.84
N LEU A 297 15.73 -17.57 1.90
CA LEU A 297 16.86 -16.93 2.54
C LEU A 297 16.87 -17.24 4.04
N ASN A 298 15.76 -17.14 4.72
CA ASN A 298 15.63 -17.51 6.13
C ASN A 298 16.07 -18.96 6.38
N HIS A 299 15.63 -19.88 5.53
CA HIS A 299 16.03 -21.29 5.63
C HIS A 299 17.54 -21.50 5.43
N LEU A 300 18.17 -20.77 4.53
CA LEU A 300 19.62 -20.83 4.30
C LEU A 300 20.38 -20.20 5.48
N ILE A 301 19.97 -19.03 5.94
CA ILE A 301 20.59 -18.31 7.06
C ILE A 301 20.52 -19.13 8.35
N ALA A 302 19.39 -19.84 8.58
CA ALA A 302 19.24 -20.70 9.76
C ALA A 302 20.23 -21.89 9.79
N LYS A 303 20.80 -22.29 8.64
CA LYS A 303 21.82 -23.35 8.56
C LYS A 303 23.25 -22.84 8.77
N LEU A 304 23.46 -21.53 8.71
CA LEU A 304 24.77 -20.91 8.91
C LEU A 304 24.98 -20.58 10.37
N PRO A 305 26.17 -20.83 10.91
CA PRO A 305 26.56 -20.34 12.23
C PRO A 305 26.56 -18.79 12.21
N PRO A 306 26.28 -18.13 13.35
CA PRO A 306 26.13 -16.67 13.40
C PRO A 306 27.27 -15.88 12.78
N GLU A 307 28.51 -16.35 12.95
CA GLU A 307 29.75 -15.74 12.42
C GLU A 307 29.87 -15.80 10.89
N GLU A 308 29.18 -16.75 10.24
CA GLU A 308 29.20 -16.92 8.78
C GLU A 308 28.02 -16.23 8.07
N ARG A 309 27.12 -15.57 8.82
CA ARG A 309 25.92 -14.94 8.26
C ARG A 309 26.18 -13.62 7.55
N ASP A 310 27.39 -13.06 7.62
CA ASP A 310 27.77 -11.78 6.96
C ASP A 310 26.76 -10.65 7.22
N GLY A 311 26.29 -10.52 8.47
CA GLY A 311 25.28 -9.53 8.88
C GLY A 311 23.84 -9.87 8.44
N LEU A 312 23.63 -10.99 7.77
CA LEU A 312 22.28 -11.46 7.44
C LEU A 312 21.58 -12.01 8.69
N ARG A 313 20.29 -11.76 8.80
CA ARG A 313 19.45 -12.25 9.90
C ARG A 313 18.14 -12.82 9.36
N PRO A 314 17.58 -13.85 10.00
CA PRO A 314 16.23 -14.30 9.70
C PRO A 314 15.22 -13.19 9.96
N ILE A 315 14.18 -13.11 9.13
CA ILE A 315 13.08 -12.17 9.29
C ILE A 315 11.79 -12.97 9.38
N SER A 316 11.09 -12.81 10.49
CA SER A 316 9.78 -13.44 10.66
C SER A 316 8.79 -12.79 9.69
N LEU A 317 8.13 -13.58 8.86
CA LEU A 317 7.21 -13.10 7.82
C LEU A 317 5.86 -13.79 7.93
N LEU A 318 4.80 -13.00 8.03
CA LEU A 318 3.43 -13.45 7.87
C LEU A 318 2.79 -12.73 6.70
N VAL A 319 2.34 -13.47 5.69
CA VAL A 319 1.65 -12.90 4.52
C VAL A 319 0.19 -13.31 4.53
N LEU A 320 -0.68 -12.31 4.45
CA LEU A 320 -2.12 -12.45 4.49
C LEU A 320 -2.71 -12.15 3.12
N ARG A 321 -3.67 -12.98 2.71
CA ARG A 321 -4.25 -12.97 1.36
C ARG A 321 -5.74 -13.19 1.42
N PRO A 322 -6.49 -12.65 0.43
CA PRO A 322 -7.92 -12.94 0.29
C PRO A 322 -8.19 -14.44 0.12
N SER A 323 -9.23 -14.93 0.77
CA SER A 323 -9.72 -16.31 0.63
C SER A 323 -10.49 -16.55 -0.66
N ILE A 324 -10.90 -15.48 -1.36
CA ILE A 324 -11.64 -15.54 -2.63
C ILE A 324 -11.02 -14.62 -3.68
N ASP A 325 -11.34 -14.88 -4.94
CA ASP A 325 -10.92 -14.08 -6.08
C ASP A 325 -11.68 -12.73 -6.12
N LEU A 326 -10.96 -11.63 -5.79
CA LEU A 326 -11.54 -10.27 -5.73
C LEU A 326 -11.97 -9.75 -7.11
N GLY A 327 -11.36 -10.26 -8.19
CA GLY A 327 -11.79 -9.96 -9.56
C GLY A 327 -13.18 -10.53 -9.86
N ARG A 328 -13.43 -11.77 -9.43
CA ARG A 328 -14.77 -12.39 -9.57
C ARG A 328 -15.81 -11.69 -8.73
N LEU A 329 -15.48 -11.31 -7.50
CA LEU A 329 -16.36 -10.57 -6.63
C LEU A 329 -16.80 -9.24 -7.28
N ALA A 330 -15.90 -8.55 -7.97
CA ALA A 330 -16.20 -7.26 -8.62
C ALA A 330 -17.30 -7.33 -9.68
N ASN A 331 -17.53 -8.49 -10.32
CA ASN A 331 -18.60 -8.67 -11.31
C ASN A 331 -19.99 -8.39 -10.73
N GLU A 332 -20.21 -8.69 -9.46
CA GLU A 332 -21.49 -8.52 -8.80
C GLU A 332 -21.85 -7.02 -8.65
N PHE A 333 -20.84 -6.16 -8.60
CA PHE A 333 -20.99 -4.72 -8.33
C PHE A 333 -20.84 -3.85 -9.60
N GLU A 334 -20.42 -4.40 -10.75
CA GLU A 334 -20.34 -3.63 -12.01
C GLU A 334 -21.65 -2.87 -12.37
N PRO A 335 -22.86 -3.41 -12.12
CA PRO A 335 -24.12 -2.72 -12.42
C PRO A 335 -24.30 -1.40 -11.66
N GLN A 336 -23.65 -1.22 -10.52
CA GLN A 336 -23.76 -0.03 -9.66
C GLN A 336 -22.85 1.14 -10.12
N LEU A 337 -21.93 0.90 -11.05
CA LEU A 337 -21.05 1.93 -11.59
C LEU A 337 -21.81 3.08 -12.25
N PRO A 338 -21.29 4.33 -12.19
CA PRO A 338 -21.81 5.45 -12.96
C PRO A 338 -21.99 5.10 -14.44
N ARG A 339 -23.08 5.55 -15.06
CA ARG A 339 -23.48 5.14 -16.43
C ARG A 339 -22.34 5.28 -17.45
N THR A 340 -21.63 6.42 -17.42
CA THR A 340 -20.54 6.71 -18.34
C THR A 340 -19.37 5.75 -18.14
N PHE A 341 -18.96 5.54 -16.87
CA PHE A 341 -17.84 4.66 -16.55
C PHE A 341 -18.17 3.19 -16.86
N ARG A 342 -19.38 2.75 -16.54
CA ARG A 342 -19.89 1.42 -16.91
C ARG A 342 -19.93 1.19 -18.42
N PHE A 343 -20.27 2.21 -19.20
CA PHE A 343 -20.21 2.12 -20.66
C PHE A 343 -18.77 1.88 -21.15
N LEU A 344 -17.81 2.60 -20.62
CA LEU A 344 -16.40 2.45 -20.98
C LEU A 344 -15.84 1.08 -20.59
N THR A 345 -16.09 0.62 -19.37
CA THR A 345 -15.61 -0.70 -18.89
C THR A 345 -16.20 -1.83 -19.74
N ARG A 346 -17.49 -1.78 -20.05
CA ARG A 346 -18.14 -2.74 -20.98
C ARG A 346 -17.57 -2.70 -22.38
N GLY A 347 -17.21 -1.52 -22.88
CA GLY A 347 -16.53 -1.37 -24.18
C GLY A 347 -15.17 -2.08 -24.20
N LEU A 348 -14.48 -2.19 -23.07
CA LEU A 348 -13.25 -2.97 -22.92
C LEU A 348 -13.49 -4.49 -22.75
N GLY A 349 -14.75 -4.94 -22.64
CA GLY A 349 -15.12 -6.35 -22.55
C GLY A 349 -15.08 -6.95 -21.14
N THR A 350 -15.30 -6.15 -20.10
CA THR A 350 -15.32 -6.64 -18.71
C THR A 350 -16.31 -7.78 -18.47
N ARG A 351 -17.44 -7.79 -19.19
CA ARG A 351 -18.44 -8.88 -19.13
C ARG A 351 -18.03 -10.19 -19.83
N GLN A 352 -16.96 -10.17 -20.61
CA GLN A 352 -16.48 -11.33 -21.35
C GLN A 352 -15.43 -12.13 -20.57
N THR A 353 -15.06 -11.66 -19.38
CA THR A 353 -14.13 -12.33 -18.46
C THR A 353 -14.83 -12.71 -17.16
N LYS A 354 -14.45 -13.85 -16.59
CA LYS A 354 -14.99 -14.33 -15.31
C LYS A 354 -14.38 -13.60 -14.11
N SER A 355 -13.16 -13.09 -14.26
CA SER A 355 -12.46 -12.34 -13.23
C SER A 355 -11.90 -11.05 -13.85
N PRO A 356 -12.71 -9.96 -13.91
CA PRO A 356 -12.25 -8.68 -14.46
C PRO A 356 -11.33 -7.96 -13.48
N ASP A 357 -10.09 -8.39 -13.40
CA ASP A 357 -9.09 -7.83 -12.48
C ASP A 357 -8.92 -6.32 -12.66
N PHE A 358 -8.91 -5.84 -13.90
CA PHE A 358 -8.86 -4.41 -14.19
C PHE A 358 -10.03 -3.65 -13.54
N LEU A 359 -11.25 -4.17 -13.68
CA LEU A 359 -12.45 -3.55 -13.11
C LEU A 359 -12.35 -3.47 -11.59
N SER A 360 -11.95 -4.55 -10.94
CA SER A 360 -11.88 -4.64 -9.49
C SER A 360 -10.91 -3.64 -8.85
N MET A 361 -9.88 -3.23 -9.57
CA MET A 361 -8.94 -2.20 -9.12
C MET A 361 -9.52 -0.79 -9.19
N LEU A 362 -10.50 -0.55 -10.06
CA LEU A 362 -11.12 0.76 -10.29
C LEU A 362 -12.53 0.87 -9.71
N LEU A 363 -13.03 -0.18 -9.08
CA LEU A 363 -14.38 -0.25 -8.57
C LEU A 363 -14.50 0.41 -7.17
N PHE A 364 -14.31 1.73 -7.14
CA PHE A 364 -14.51 2.54 -5.93
C PHE A 364 -16.01 2.77 -5.70
N GLN A 365 -16.69 1.74 -5.20
CA GLN A 365 -18.11 1.75 -4.88
C GLN A 365 -18.31 1.31 -3.42
N PRO A 366 -19.11 2.04 -2.63
CA PRO A 366 -19.28 1.77 -1.19
C PRO A 366 -19.64 0.31 -0.88
N ASP A 367 -20.57 -0.29 -1.63
CA ASP A 367 -21.00 -1.68 -1.39
C ASP A 367 -19.85 -2.68 -1.67
N TYR A 368 -19.09 -2.48 -2.74
CA TYR A 368 -17.93 -3.33 -3.04
C TYR A 368 -16.82 -3.15 -2.00
N ILE A 369 -16.55 -1.90 -1.62
CA ILE A 369 -15.56 -1.56 -0.59
C ILE A 369 -15.97 -2.16 0.75
N GLY A 370 -17.23 -2.01 1.18
CA GLY A 370 -17.73 -2.62 2.39
C GLY A 370 -17.57 -4.14 2.39
N ARG A 371 -17.86 -4.79 1.25
CA ARG A 371 -17.68 -6.23 1.11
C ARG A 371 -16.22 -6.68 1.19
N LEU A 372 -15.27 -5.86 0.68
CA LEU A 372 -13.85 -6.13 0.82
C LEU A 372 -13.36 -5.97 2.27
N ILE A 373 -13.89 -4.99 3.01
CA ILE A 373 -13.60 -4.78 4.43
C ILE A 373 -14.10 -5.98 5.24
N GLU A 374 -15.37 -6.38 5.06
CA GLU A 374 -15.93 -7.57 5.70
C GLU A 374 -15.12 -8.84 5.41
N LEU A 375 -14.69 -9.02 4.17
CA LEU A 375 -13.86 -10.17 3.77
C LEU A 375 -12.51 -10.14 4.49
N GLY A 376 -11.86 -8.97 4.56
CA GLY A 376 -10.59 -8.80 5.27
C GLY A 376 -10.70 -9.14 6.75
N GLU A 377 -11.78 -8.73 7.41
CA GLU A 377 -12.06 -9.08 8.81
C GLU A 377 -12.28 -10.59 8.99
N ALA A 378 -13.08 -11.19 8.10
CA ALA A 378 -13.39 -12.62 8.16
C ALA A 378 -12.13 -13.49 7.91
N ASP A 379 -11.30 -13.12 6.94
CA ASP A 379 -10.05 -13.83 6.62
C ASP A 379 -9.03 -13.69 7.76
N ALA A 380 -8.97 -12.53 8.41
CA ALA A 380 -8.14 -12.33 9.59
C ALA A 380 -8.63 -13.20 10.77
N ALA A 381 -9.94 -13.22 11.03
CA ALA A 381 -10.53 -14.06 12.07
C ALA A 381 -10.30 -15.56 11.82
N ALA A 382 -10.35 -16.01 10.57
CA ALA A 382 -10.07 -17.39 10.19
C ALA A 382 -8.62 -17.81 10.44
N ARG A 383 -7.70 -16.84 10.54
CA ARG A 383 -6.26 -17.06 10.82
C ARG A 383 -5.84 -16.51 12.19
N ALA A 384 -6.78 -16.40 13.13
CA ALA A 384 -6.57 -15.80 14.44
C ALA A 384 -5.36 -16.38 15.19
N ASP A 385 -5.26 -17.72 15.26
CA ASP A 385 -4.17 -18.41 15.98
C ASP A 385 -2.80 -18.12 15.38
N GLU A 386 -2.70 -18.05 14.05
CA GLU A 386 -1.47 -17.76 13.34
C GLU A 386 -1.03 -16.30 13.56
N ILE A 387 -2.00 -15.38 13.53
CA ILE A 387 -1.78 -13.96 13.80
C ILE A 387 -1.35 -13.77 15.25
N ASP A 388 -2.03 -14.42 16.20
CA ASP A 388 -1.70 -14.33 17.63
C ASP A 388 -0.28 -14.86 17.89
N ALA A 389 0.06 -16.03 17.35
CA ALA A 389 1.40 -16.57 17.46
C ALA A 389 2.45 -15.62 16.85
N PHE A 390 2.15 -15.02 15.69
CA PHE A 390 3.06 -14.07 15.06
C PHE A 390 3.23 -12.79 15.86
N ILE A 391 2.15 -12.20 16.38
CA ILE A 391 2.22 -10.94 17.15
C ILE A 391 2.97 -11.16 18.49
N ARG A 392 2.71 -12.28 19.17
CA ARG A 392 3.33 -12.58 20.48
C ARG A 392 4.75 -13.11 20.39
N ALA A 393 5.15 -13.73 19.29
CA ALA A 393 6.51 -14.19 19.09
C ALA A 393 7.50 -12.99 19.07
N GLY A 394 8.12 -12.67 20.18
CA GLY A 394 9.01 -11.51 20.35
C GLY A 394 8.75 -10.70 21.62
N THR A 395 7.60 -10.92 22.29
CA THR A 395 7.38 -10.40 23.63
C THR A 395 8.04 -11.28 24.71
N ASP A 396 8.25 -12.57 24.43
CA ASP A 396 8.84 -13.52 25.36
C ASP A 396 10.38 -13.40 25.47
N ASP A 397 11.06 -12.84 24.46
CA ASP A 397 12.51 -12.59 24.51
C ASP A 397 12.90 -11.33 25.30
N ALA A 398 11.94 -10.49 25.68
CA ALA A 398 12.18 -9.26 26.44
C ALA A 398 12.19 -9.49 27.98
N ASP A 399 11.56 -10.60 28.46
CA ASP A 399 11.48 -10.95 29.89
C ASP A 399 12.48 -12.04 30.31
N GLY A 400 13.31 -12.51 29.36
CA GLY A 400 14.40 -13.43 29.65
C GLY A 400 15.59 -12.71 30.27
N GLU A 401 15.66 -12.61 31.59
CA GLU A 401 16.88 -12.34 32.34
C GLU A 401 17.95 -13.32 31.84
N GLY A 402 18.99 -12.77 31.22
CA GLY A 402 20.18 -13.54 30.86
C GLY A 402 20.77 -14.20 32.11
N PRO A 403 21.37 -15.41 32.01
CA PRO A 403 21.98 -16.07 33.14
C PRO A 403 23.07 -15.17 33.72
N ASP A 404 23.02 -14.98 35.04
CA ASP A 404 23.99 -14.26 35.83
C ASP A 404 25.42 -14.80 35.54
N PRO A 405 26.38 -13.97 35.09
CA PRO A 405 27.73 -14.42 34.78
C PRO A 405 28.59 -14.67 36.01
N SER A 406 27.98 -14.80 37.20
CA SER A 406 28.69 -15.03 38.48
C SER A 406 28.27 -16.31 39.22
N ALA A 407 27.86 -17.39 38.53
CA ALA A 407 27.70 -18.70 39.15
C ALA A 407 28.73 -19.71 38.63
#